data_f216e98bc6549c3b0edbee591975a2a5
#
_entry.id   f216e98bc6549c3b0edbee591975a2a5
#
_cell.length_a   1.000
_cell.length_b   1.000
_cell.length_c   1.000
_cell.angle_alpha   90.00
_cell.angle_beta   90.00
_cell.angle_gamma   90.00
#
_symmetry.space_group_name_H-M   'P 1'
#
loop_
_entity.id
_entity.type
_entity.pdbx_description
1 polymer ?
#
loop_
_entity_poly.entity_id
_entity_poly.type
_entity_poly.pdbx_seq_one_letter_code
_entity_poly.pdbx_strand_id
1 'polypeptide(L)'
;MALAQIATCPGQFQHNLERHRDMVAQARAAGARLVIFPELSLSGYLLAHGVLEQAMTIDDRRLAPLLDASRHITMLVGLPLREPGGGIANAALLLEGGEVRGVHRKLYLPTYGMFDEGRYFVPGGVLGPLDCALGRLGVLICEDCWHLSSAVLLARRGVDAFVVMAGGPSELDLGDEPAAAGRWRWIVGATALTTVRPALFVNRCGWEEGVLFGGGSWGVDARGRTLAGPAPALEEALLIAELDWQAAAHARTLTPIPEAERFELWRDALGGGDA
;
A
#
# COMPACT_ATOMS: atom_id res chain seq x y z
N MET A 1 12.07 1.25 8.25
CA MET A 1 10.84 0.57 7.84
C MET A 1 11.18 -0.67 7.06
N ALA A 2 10.33 -1.70 7.08
CA ALA A 2 10.54 -2.93 6.33
C ALA A 2 9.46 -3.07 5.25
N LEU A 3 9.87 -3.40 4.03
CA LEU A 3 9.00 -3.67 2.89
C LEU A 3 9.01 -5.18 2.68
N ALA A 4 7.91 -5.84 3.00
CA ALA A 4 7.78 -7.29 2.92
C ALA A 4 7.15 -7.71 1.59
N GLN A 5 7.96 -7.96 0.59
CA GLN A 5 7.53 -8.57 -0.66
C GLN A 5 7.31 -10.06 -0.43
N ILE A 6 6.07 -10.52 -0.54
CA ILE A 6 5.71 -11.92 -0.32
C ILE A 6 4.91 -12.50 -1.48
N ALA A 7 5.04 -13.81 -1.66
CA ALA A 7 4.12 -14.61 -2.45
C ALA A 7 2.97 -15.06 -1.54
N THR A 8 1.74 -14.91 -2.02
CA THR A 8 0.56 -15.33 -1.26
C THR A 8 -0.17 -16.46 -1.97
N CYS A 9 -0.85 -17.30 -1.20
CA CYS A 9 -1.68 -18.37 -1.70
C CYS A 9 -3.16 -17.97 -1.59
N PRO A 10 -3.92 -17.88 -2.72
CA PRO A 10 -5.32 -17.48 -2.70
C PRO A 10 -6.16 -18.37 -1.78
N GLY A 11 -6.94 -17.75 -0.91
CA GLY A 11 -7.84 -18.45 0.02
C GLY A 11 -7.16 -19.19 1.17
N GLN A 12 -5.83 -19.26 1.22
CA GLN A 12 -5.09 -19.98 2.25
C GLN A 12 -4.64 -19.04 3.38
N PHE A 13 -5.60 -18.51 4.12
CA PHE A 13 -5.34 -17.53 5.17
C PHE A 13 -4.24 -17.97 6.15
N GLN A 14 -4.28 -19.22 6.63
CA GLN A 14 -3.30 -19.69 7.63
C GLN A 14 -1.88 -19.70 7.07
N HIS A 15 -1.70 -20.14 5.83
CA HIS A 15 -0.41 -20.12 5.15
C HIS A 15 0.10 -18.66 5.00
N ASN A 16 -0.76 -17.76 4.52
CA ASN A 16 -0.40 -16.36 4.38
C ASN A 16 -0.08 -15.70 5.73
N LEU A 17 -0.82 -16.04 6.79
CA LEU A 17 -0.53 -15.55 8.15
C LEU A 17 0.85 -16.01 8.64
N GLU A 18 1.25 -17.25 8.37
CA GLU A 18 2.58 -17.75 8.71
C GLU A 18 3.67 -16.95 8.01
N ARG A 19 3.51 -16.64 6.70
CA ARG A 19 4.43 -15.78 5.96
C ARG A 19 4.53 -14.37 6.58
N HIS A 20 3.40 -13.80 7.00
CA HIS A 20 3.40 -12.50 7.70
C HIS A 20 4.21 -12.59 9.00
N ARG A 21 4.01 -13.63 9.80
CA ARG A 21 4.74 -13.82 11.07
C ARG A 21 6.24 -13.95 10.86
N ASP A 22 6.66 -14.69 9.84
CA ASP A 22 8.07 -14.86 9.48
C ASP A 22 8.71 -13.52 9.08
N MET A 23 8.03 -12.74 8.22
CA MET A 23 8.51 -11.43 7.79
C MET A 23 8.51 -10.42 8.95
N VAL A 24 7.53 -10.46 9.84
CA VAL A 24 7.50 -9.64 11.07
C VAL A 24 8.69 -9.97 11.99
N ALA A 25 8.99 -11.24 12.17
CA ALA A 25 10.14 -11.66 12.99
C ALA A 25 11.47 -11.16 12.40
N GLN A 26 11.64 -11.29 11.08
CA GLN A 26 12.82 -10.80 10.36
C GLN A 26 12.92 -9.26 10.43
N ALA A 27 11.81 -8.54 10.21
CA ALA A 27 11.75 -7.08 10.27
C ALA A 27 12.17 -6.57 11.68
N ARG A 28 11.66 -7.21 12.73
CA ARG A 28 12.04 -6.89 14.11
C ARG A 28 13.52 -7.16 14.38
N ALA A 29 14.04 -8.29 13.93
CA ALA A 29 15.45 -8.63 14.06
C ALA A 29 16.36 -7.62 13.34
N ALA A 30 15.88 -7.05 12.22
CA ALA A 30 16.56 -5.98 11.49
C ALA A 30 16.35 -4.58 12.09
N GLY A 31 15.66 -4.44 13.23
CA GLY A 31 15.42 -3.17 13.90
C GLY A 31 14.35 -2.28 13.24
N ALA A 32 13.53 -2.83 12.35
CA ALA A 32 12.43 -2.07 11.75
C ALA A 32 11.34 -1.77 12.78
N ARG A 33 10.74 -0.59 12.68
CA ARG A 33 9.63 -0.15 13.53
C ARG A 33 8.28 -0.23 12.85
N LEU A 34 8.25 -0.35 11.52
CA LEU A 34 7.07 -0.58 10.70
C LEU A 34 7.39 -1.66 9.67
N VAL A 35 6.49 -2.61 9.48
CA VAL A 35 6.51 -3.55 8.35
C VAL A 35 5.27 -3.36 7.50
N ILE A 36 5.46 -3.34 6.18
CA ILE A 36 4.42 -3.10 5.19
C ILE A 36 4.31 -4.33 4.32
N PHE A 37 3.09 -4.83 4.17
CA PHE A 37 2.74 -5.97 3.34
C PHE A 37 2.01 -5.52 2.07
N PRO A 38 1.94 -6.36 1.02
CA PRO A 38 1.22 -6.06 -0.21
C PRO A 38 -0.30 -5.95 -0.05
N GLU A 39 -0.96 -5.49 -1.11
CA GLU A 39 -2.41 -5.54 -1.27
C GLU A 39 -2.95 -6.96 -1.10
N LEU A 40 -4.07 -7.13 -0.35
CA LEU A 40 -4.74 -8.40 -0.08
C LEU A 40 -3.78 -9.51 0.39
N SER A 41 -2.73 -9.13 1.12
CA SER A 41 -1.63 -10.03 1.50
C SER A 41 -2.06 -11.20 2.41
N LEU A 42 -3.14 -11.03 3.19
CA LEU A 42 -3.65 -12.10 4.06
C LEU A 42 -4.54 -13.11 3.33
N SER A 43 -5.13 -12.73 2.21
CA SER A 43 -6.10 -13.58 1.50
C SER A 43 -5.61 -14.13 0.17
N GLY A 44 -4.62 -13.48 -0.45
CA GLY A 44 -4.35 -13.59 -1.88
C GLY A 44 -5.24 -12.64 -2.69
N TYR A 45 -4.92 -12.44 -3.97
CA TYR A 45 -5.59 -11.47 -4.83
C TYR A 45 -6.72 -12.11 -5.67
N LEU A 46 -6.43 -13.23 -6.34
CA LEU A 46 -7.36 -13.89 -7.28
C LEU A 46 -8.32 -14.84 -6.55
N LEU A 47 -9.21 -14.27 -5.75
CA LEU A 47 -10.15 -15.02 -4.91
C LEU A 47 -11.47 -15.36 -5.58
N ALA A 48 -11.89 -14.61 -6.60
CA ALA A 48 -13.23 -14.70 -7.18
C ALA A 48 -14.32 -14.74 -6.08
N HIS A 49 -15.21 -15.72 -6.10
CA HIS A 49 -16.25 -15.87 -5.05
C HIS A 49 -15.69 -16.18 -3.66
N GLY A 50 -14.46 -16.67 -3.54
CA GLY A 50 -13.78 -16.90 -2.25
C GLY A 50 -13.57 -15.63 -1.42
N VAL A 51 -13.72 -14.43 -2.00
CA VAL A 51 -13.72 -13.15 -1.27
C VAL A 51 -14.71 -13.18 -0.11
N LEU A 52 -15.90 -13.76 -0.30
CA LEU A 52 -16.94 -13.85 0.74
C LEU A 52 -16.48 -14.65 1.95
N GLU A 53 -15.69 -15.70 1.75
CA GLU A 53 -15.19 -16.57 2.81
C GLU A 53 -13.96 -15.98 3.50
N GLN A 54 -13.12 -15.29 2.74
CA GLN A 54 -11.88 -14.67 3.23
C GLN A 54 -12.14 -13.34 3.97
N ALA A 55 -13.25 -12.67 3.68
CA ALA A 55 -13.54 -11.37 4.27
C ALA A 55 -13.67 -11.43 5.80
N MET A 56 -13.06 -10.45 6.46
CA MET A 56 -12.96 -10.33 7.92
C MET A 56 -13.57 -9.01 8.38
N THR A 57 -14.03 -8.98 9.61
CA THR A 57 -14.32 -7.72 10.34
C THR A 57 -13.04 -7.24 11.05
N ILE A 58 -13.01 -6.00 11.52
CA ILE A 58 -11.83 -5.46 12.23
C ILE A 58 -11.56 -6.16 13.57
N ASP A 59 -12.54 -6.82 14.13
CA ASP A 59 -12.51 -7.58 15.38
C ASP A 59 -12.45 -9.11 15.16
N ASP A 60 -12.21 -9.55 13.93
CA ASP A 60 -12.10 -10.96 13.59
C ASP A 60 -10.93 -11.61 14.36
N ARG A 61 -11.23 -12.72 15.03
CA ARG A 61 -10.25 -13.47 15.86
C ARG A 61 -9.04 -13.96 15.06
N ARG A 62 -9.18 -14.13 13.75
CA ARG A 62 -8.06 -14.48 12.87
C ARG A 62 -6.94 -13.44 12.88
N LEU A 63 -7.23 -12.18 13.22
CA LEU A 63 -6.26 -11.10 13.33
C LEU A 63 -5.47 -11.12 14.65
N ALA A 64 -5.90 -11.89 15.66
CA ALA A 64 -5.28 -11.88 16.99
C ALA A 64 -3.75 -12.10 17.00
N PRO A 65 -3.15 -13.00 16.20
CA PRO A 65 -1.70 -13.16 16.18
C PRO A 65 -0.95 -11.94 15.66
N LEU A 66 -1.52 -11.20 14.71
CA LEU A 66 -0.94 -9.96 14.17
C LEU A 66 -1.16 -8.79 15.12
N LEU A 67 -2.31 -8.72 15.78
CA LEU A 67 -2.58 -7.72 16.81
C LEU A 67 -1.60 -7.88 17.98
N ASP A 68 -1.34 -9.11 18.43
CA ASP A 68 -0.35 -9.34 19.48
C ASP A 68 1.07 -8.93 19.03
N ALA A 69 1.49 -9.30 17.83
CA ALA A 69 2.76 -8.89 17.27
C ALA A 69 2.86 -7.35 17.12
N SER A 70 1.74 -6.67 16.87
CA SER A 70 1.71 -5.22 16.70
C SER A 70 2.00 -4.41 17.97
N ARG A 71 2.06 -5.07 19.12
CA ARG A 71 2.56 -4.47 20.37
C ARG A 71 4.05 -4.12 20.32
N HIS A 72 4.77 -4.71 19.36
CA HIS A 72 6.23 -4.60 19.26
C HIS A 72 6.70 -4.00 17.94
N ILE A 73 5.86 -3.93 16.92
CA ILE A 73 6.16 -3.35 15.62
C ILE A 73 4.86 -2.92 14.94
N THR A 74 4.81 -1.70 14.43
CA THR A 74 3.67 -1.24 13.62
C THR A 74 3.58 -2.04 12.31
N MET A 75 2.37 -2.35 11.84
CA MET A 75 2.16 -3.12 10.61
C MET A 75 1.09 -2.50 9.73
N LEU A 76 1.31 -2.57 8.40
CA LEU A 76 0.26 -2.38 7.39
C LEU A 76 0.03 -3.71 6.68
N VAL A 77 -1.20 -4.22 6.76
CA VAL A 77 -1.61 -5.52 6.18
C VAL A 77 -2.81 -5.35 5.27
N GLY A 78 -2.84 -6.09 4.16
CA GLY A 78 -3.92 -6.05 3.18
C GLY A 78 -4.89 -7.22 3.33
N LEU A 79 -6.20 -6.96 3.32
CA LEU A 79 -7.23 -7.98 3.40
C LEU A 79 -8.59 -7.52 2.83
N PRO A 80 -9.48 -8.46 2.48
CA PRO A 80 -10.89 -8.15 2.23
C PRO A 80 -11.59 -7.86 3.58
N LEU A 81 -12.11 -6.64 3.73
CA LEU A 81 -12.75 -6.17 4.96
C LEU A 81 -14.27 -6.13 4.80
N ARG A 82 -15.01 -6.79 5.68
CA ARG A 82 -16.48 -6.67 5.76
C ARG A 82 -16.87 -5.34 6.34
N GLU A 83 -17.76 -4.65 5.64
CA GLU A 83 -18.29 -3.38 6.07
C GLU A 83 -19.54 -3.55 6.93
N PRO A 84 -19.76 -2.70 7.97
CA PRO A 84 -20.96 -2.75 8.80
C PRO A 84 -22.26 -2.57 8.02
N GLY A 85 -22.24 -1.80 6.94
CA GLY A 85 -23.40 -1.56 6.06
C GLY A 85 -23.63 -2.62 5.00
N GLY A 86 -22.85 -3.71 5.02
CA GLY A 86 -22.81 -4.73 3.96
C GLY A 86 -21.76 -4.41 2.91
N GLY A 87 -21.43 -5.40 2.08
CA GLY A 87 -20.34 -5.31 1.11
C GLY A 87 -18.98 -5.66 1.74
N ILE A 88 -17.96 -5.69 0.89
CA ILE A 88 -16.57 -6.00 1.25
C ILE A 88 -15.69 -4.97 0.60
N ALA A 89 -14.76 -4.38 1.34
CA ALA A 89 -13.75 -3.48 0.82
C ALA A 89 -12.40 -4.19 0.66
N ASN A 90 -11.64 -3.85 -0.37
CA ASN A 90 -10.21 -4.12 -0.42
C ASN A 90 -9.54 -3.10 0.52
N ALA A 91 -8.94 -3.55 1.61
CA ALA A 91 -8.53 -2.67 2.69
C ALA A 91 -7.10 -2.92 3.17
N ALA A 92 -6.47 -1.84 3.63
CA ALA A 92 -5.24 -1.85 4.40
C ALA A 92 -5.56 -1.52 5.86
N LEU A 93 -5.18 -2.39 6.78
CA LEU A 93 -5.25 -2.15 8.20
C LEU A 93 -3.91 -1.68 8.75
N LEU A 94 -3.91 -0.60 9.50
CA LEU A 94 -2.80 -0.17 10.33
C LEU A 94 -2.96 -0.79 11.72
N LEU A 95 -2.04 -1.68 12.08
CA LEU A 95 -2.01 -2.37 13.37
C LEU A 95 -0.87 -1.80 14.21
N GLU A 96 -1.19 -1.34 15.43
CA GLU A 96 -0.19 -0.77 16.34
C GLU A 96 -0.68 -0.89 17.79
N GLY A 97 0.23 -1.28 18.70
CA GLY A 97 -0.07 -1.36 20.12
C GLY A 97 -1.07 -2.44 20.53
N GLY A 98 -1.30 -3.43 19.67
CA GLY A 98 -2.29 -4.50 19.87
C GLY A 98 -3.69 -4.18 19.35
N GLU A 99 -3.86 -3.10 18.58
CA GLU A 99 -5.15 -2.60 18.10
C GLU A 99 -5.10 -2.28 16.61
N VAL A 100 -6.28 -2.24 15.97
CA VAL A 100 -6.47 -1.65 14.65
C VAL A 100 -6.58 -0.13 14.84
N ARG A 101 -5.52 0.60 14.49
CA ARG A 101 -5.43 2.06 14.64
C ARG A 101 -6.08 2.83 13.51
N GLY A 102 -6.15 2.21 12.33
CA GLY A 102 -6.74 2.87 11.16
C GLY A 102 -6.98 1.90 10.02
N VAL A 103 -7.84 2.32 9.11
CA VAL A 103 -8.24 1.55 7.94
C VAL A 103 -8.26 2.47 6.73
N HIS A 104 -7.54 2.08 5.67
CA HIS A 104 -7.73 2.66 4.35
C HIS A 104 -8.47 1.64 3.47
N ARG A 105 -9.50 2.08 2.77
CA ARG A 105 -10.27 1.29 1.81
C ARG A 105 -9.93 1.76 0.42
N LYS A 106 -9.61 0.85 -0.46
CA LYS A 106 -9.29 1.16 -1.86
C LYS A 106 -10.40 1.99 -2.50
N LEU A 107 -10.02 3.11 -3.09
CA LEU A 107 -10.96 4.07 -3.66
C LEU A 107 -11.34 3.71 -5.09
N TYR A 108 -10.34 3.27 -5.86
CA TYR A 108 -10.48 2.98 -7.28
C TYR A 108 -10.35 1.48 -7.51
N LEU A 109 -11.44 0.89 -7.98
CA LEU A 109 -11.55 -0.55 -8.22
C LEU A 109 -11.40 -0.83 -9.73
N PRO A 110 -10.24 -1.30 -10.21
CA PRO A 110 -10.05 -1.57 -11.62
C PRO A 110 -10.98 -2.68 -12.11
N THR A 111 -11.59 -2.45 -13.28
CA THR A 111 -12.49 -3.38 -13.97
C THR A 111 -12.12 -3.55 -15.43
N TYR A 112 -10.83 -3.47 -15.73
CA TYR A 112 -10.24 -3.59 -17.07
C TYR A 112 -9.11 -4.62 -17.08
N GLY A 113 -8.76 -5.12 -18.27
CA GLY A 113 -7.73 -6.15 -18.43
C GLY A 113 -8.11 -7.43 -17.68
N MET A 114 -7.27 -7.85 -16.75
CA MET A 114 -7.52 -9.00 -15.89
C MET A 114 -8.30 -8.65 -14.60
N PHE A 115 -8.53 -7.37 -14.34
CA PHE A 115 -9.15 -6.91 -13.10
C PHE A 115 -10.67 -6.92 -13.19
N ASP A 116 -11.33 -7.37 -12.11
CA ASP A 116 -12.80 -7.37 -11.98
C ASP A 116 -13.19 -7.01 -10.52
N GLU A 117 -12.46 -6.05 -9.93
CA GLU A 117 -12.60 -5.72 -8.51
C GLU A 117 -13.99 -5.19 -8.16
N GLY A 118 -14.58 -4.37 -9.04
CA GLY A 118 -15.93 -3.82 -8.83
C GLY A 118 -17.04 -4.85 -8.72
N ARG A 119 -16.79 -6.11 -9.10
CA ARG A 119 -17.73 -7.22 -8.92
C ARG A 119 -17.77 -7.73 -7.48
N TYR A 120 -16.65 -7.62 -6.76
CA TYR A 120 -16.48 -8.26 -5.46
C TYR A 120 -16.32 -7.26 -4.31
N PHE A 121 -15.83 -6.06 -4.61
CA PHE A 121 -15.52 -5.03 -3.63
C PHE A 121 -16.40 -3.79 -3.81
N VAL A 122 -16.62 -3.10 -2.71
CA VAL A 122 -17.20 -1.74 -2.71
C VAL A 122 -16.07 -0.71 -2.56
N PRO A 123 -16.12 0.43 -3.28
CA PRO A 123 -15.11 1.45 -3.17
C PRO A 123 -15.14 2.16 -1.82
N GLY A 124 -13.97 2.58 -1.34
CA GLY A 124 -13.86 3.48 -0.20
C GLY A 124 -14.41 4.87 -0.53
N GLY A 125 -14.96 5.53 0.47
CA GLY A 125 -15.50 6.90 0.35
C GLY A 125 -14.66 7.97 1.04
N VAL A 126 -13.57 7.58 1.72
CA VAL A 126 -12.73 8.50 2.50
C VAL A 126 -11.26 8.31 2.17
N LEU A 127 -10.61 9.40 1.78
CA LEU A 127 -9.17 9.46 1.60
C LEU A 127 -8.56 10.31 2.73
N GLY A 128 -7.85 9.70 3.65
CA GLY A 128 -7.22 10.37 4.79
C GLY A 128 -5.90 9.74 5.22
N PRO A 129 -5.08 10.46 6.00
CA PRO A 129 -3.89 9.88 6.58
C PRO A 129 -4.23 8.79 7.59
N LEU A 130 -3.33 7.82 7.74
CA LEU A 130 -3.31 6.92 8.87
C LEU A 130 -2.21 7.36 9.85
N ASP A 131 -2.61 7.68 11.07
CA ASP A 131 -1.70 8.17 12.09
C ASP A 131 -1.11 7.00 12.90
N CYS A 132 0.21 6.96 13.02
CA CYS A 132 0.96 6.00 13.84
C CYS A 132 2.09 6.68 14.61
N ALA A 133 2.76 5.96 15.49
CA ALA A 133 3.88 6.48 16.28
C ALA A 133 5.08 6.98 15.43
N LEU A 134 5.12 6.64 14.14
CA LEU A 134 6.19 7.06 13.23
C LEU A 134 5.85 8.31 12.42
N GLY A 135 4.61 8.76 12.44
CA GLY A 135 4.11 9.88 11.65
C GLY A 135 2.79 9.56 10.95
N ARG A 136 2.40 10.44 10.05
CA ARG A 136 1.16 10.36 9.28
C ARG A 136 1.41 9.71 7.92
N LEU A 137 0.84 8.54 7.68
CA LEU A 137 1.06 7.78 6.47
C LEU A 137 -0.08 8.02 5.45
N GLY A 138 0.28 8.35 4.23
CA GLY A 138 -0.63 8.36 3.09
C GLY A 138 -0.64 6.97 2.44
N VAL A 139 -1.62 6.14 2.81
CA VAL A 139 -1.74 4.78 2.27
C VAL A 139 -2.56 4.82 1.00
N LEU A 140 -2.03 4.19 -0.06
CA LEU A 140 -2.66 4.01 -1.37
C LEU A 140 -2.62 2.52 -1.71
N ILE A 141 -3.76 1.97 -2.14
CA ILE A 141 -3.83 0.58 -2.56
C ILE A 141 -3.85 0.53 -4.09
N CYS A 142 -2.75 0.05 -4.66
CA CYS A 142 -2.59 -0.26 -6.09
C CYS A 142 -3.11 0.86 -7.02
N GLU A 143 -4.31 0.69 -7.58
CA GLU A 143 -4.96 1.63 -8.50
C GLU A 143 -5.09 3.05 -7.92
N ASP A 144 -5.21 3.20 -6.61
CA ASP A 144 -5.27 4.52 -5.98
C ASP A 144 -4.07 5.41 -6.33
N CYS A 145 -2.90 4.80 -6.53
CA CYS A 145 -1.66 5.51 -6.87
C CYS A 145 -1.64 6.02 -8.31
N TRP A 146 -2.41 5.40 -9.22
CA TRP A 146 -2.50 5.81 -10.62
C TRP A 146 -3.36 7.07 -10.82
N HIS A 147 -4.17 7.40 -9.82
CA HIS A 147 -4.98 8.61 -9.77
C HIS A 147 -4.21 9.71 -9.03
N LEU A 148 -3.58 10.61 -9.77
CA LEU A 148 -2.70 11.67 -9.23
C LEU A 148 -3.36 12.52 -8.14
N SER A 149 -4.68 12.73 -8.23
CA SER A 149 -5.47 13.43 -7.22
C SER A 149 -5.35 12.82 -5.82
N SER A 150 -5.22 11.48 -5.72
CA SER A 150 -5.09 10.80 -4.43
C SER A 150 -3.83 11.24 -3.68
N ALA A 151 -2.68 11.27 -4.37
CA ALA A 151 -1.42 11.71 -3.79
C ALA A 151 -1.45 13.20 -3.41
N VAL A 152 -1.98 14.06 -4.29
CA VAL A 152 -2.08 15.51 -4.05
C VAL A 152 -2.96 15.81 -2.84
N LEU A 153 -4.13 15.17 -2.73
CA LEU A 153 -5.06 15.35 -1.62
C LEU A 153 -4.48 14.86 -0.29
N LEU A 154 -3.78 13.71 -0.27
CA LEU A 154 -3.09 13.23 0.92
C LEU A 154 -1.95 14.15 1.32
N ALA A 155 -1.16 14.64 0.37
CA ALA A 155 -0.12 15.63 0.63
C ALA A 155 -0.69 16.90 1.28
N ARG A 156 -1.82 17.40 0.76
CA ARG A 156 -2.55 18.55 1.32
C ARG A 156 -3.06 18.27 2.74
N ARG A 157 -3.40 17.03 3.05
CA ARG A 157 -3.81 16.60 4.39
C ARG A 157 -2.63 16.37 5.34
N GLY A 158 -1.41 16.66 4.90
CA GLY A 158 -0.21 16.68 5.74
C GLY A 158 0.34 15.31 6.08
N VAL A 159 0.30 14.36 5.15
CA VAL A 159 1.01 13.08 5.33
C VAL A 159 2.52 13.31 5.32
N ASP A 160 3.27 12.48 6.02
CA ASP A 160 4.73 12.56 6.12
C ASP A 160 5.44 11.67 5.10
N ALA A 161 4.82 10.54 4.76
CA ALA A 161 5.30 9.59 3.75
C ALA A 161 4.13 8.88 3.07
N PHE A 162 4.36 8.40 1.86
CA PHE A 162 3.43 7.55 1.15
C PHE A 162 3.79 6.08 1.30
N VAL A 163 2.77 5.24 1.37
CA VAL A 163 2.86 3.79 1.30
C VAL A 163 1.93 3.31 0.20
N VAL A 164 2.48 2.64 -0.81
CA VAL A 164 1.74 2.06 -1.92
C VAL A 164 1.79 0.53 -1.76
N MET A 165 0.65 -0.06 -1.41
CA MET A 165 0.48 -1.50 -1.28
C MET A 165 -0.14 -2.04 -2.57
N ALA A 166 0.56 -2.94 -3.29
CA ALA A 166 0.11 -3.36 -4.61
C ALA A 166 0.02 -4.89 -4.76
N GLY A 167 -0.90 -5.30 -5.64
CA GLY A 167 -0.98 -6.59 -6.28
C GLY A 167 -0.81 -6.41 -7.79
N GLY A 168 0.28 -5.77 -8.19
CA GLY A 168 0.55 -5.43 -9.58
C GLY A 168 1.01 -6.65 -10.38
N PRO A 169 0.22 -7.10 -11.39
CA PRO A 169 0.66 -8.16 -12.29
C PRO A 169 1.83 -7.69 -13.13
N SER A 170 2.64 -8.64 -13.55
CA SER A 170 3.72 -8.43 -14.49
C SER A 170 3.35 -8.96 -15.85
N GLU A 171 3.53 -8.15 -16.87
CA GLU A 171 3.70 -8.66 -18.22
C GLU A 171 5.15 -9.09 -18.36
N LEU A 172 5.40 -10.34 -18.65
CA LEU A 172 6.71 -10.77 -19.09
C LEU A 172 6.95 -10.11 -20.45
N ASP A 173 7.57 -8.93 -20.43
CA ASP A 173 8.17 -8.41 -21.64
C ASP A 173 9.41 -9.27 -21.94
N LEU A 174 9.70 -9.47 -23.23
CA LEU A 174 10.86 -10.24 -23.67
C LEU A 174 12.19 -9.53 -23.38
N GLY A 175 12.17 -8.45 -22.61
CA GLY A 175 13.33 -7.73 -22.09
C GLY A 175 13.73 -8.19 -20.68
N ASP A 176 14.84 -7.65 -20.17
CA ASP A 176 15.46 -8.04 -18.90
C ASP A 176 14.67 -7.61 -17.65
N GLU A 177 13.68 -6.71 -17.77
CA GLU A 177 12.79 -6.30 -16.67
C GLU A 177 11.30 -6.41 -17.07
N PRO A 178 10.41 -6.84 -16.16
CA PRO A 178 8.98 -6.80 -16.39
C PRO A 178 8.53 -5.35 -16.66
N ALA A 179 7.85 -5.11 -17.78
CA ALA A 179 7.40 -3.76 -18.20
C ALA A 179 6.61 -3.02 -17.10
N ALA A 180 5.85 -3.77 -16.29
CA ALA A 180 5.10 -3.25 -15.14
C ALA A 180 5.99 -2.62 -14.06
N ALA A 181 7.18 -3.18 -13.79
CA ALA A 181 8.09 -2.64 -12.77
C ALA A 181 8.58 -1.23 -13.13
N GLY A 182 8.85 -0.97 -14.41
CA GLY A 182 9.22 0.36 -14.90
C GLY A 182 8.12 1.40 -14.66
N ARG A 183 6.88 1.05 -14.99
CA ARG A 183 5.71 1.92 -14.79
C ARG A 183 5.49 2.25 -13.31
N TRP A 184 5.62 1.27 -12.42
CA TRP A 184 5.53 1.50 -10.98
C TRP A 184 6.62 2.45 -10.47
N ARG A 185 7.86 2.33 -10.97
CA ARG A 185 8.94 3.26 -10.60
C ARG A 185 8.60 4.69 -10.99
N TRP A 186 8.00 4.91 -12.17
CA TRP A 186 7.63 6.24 -12.61
C TRP A 186 6.52 6.85 -11.75
N ILE A 187 5.43 6.11 -11.51
CA ILE A 187 4.29 6.70 -10.78
C ILE A 187 4.60 6.92 -9.29
N VAL A 188 5.28 5.97 -8.65
CA VAL A 188 5.72 6.11 -7.25
C VAL A 188 6.81 7.18 -7.11
N GLY A 189 7.76 7.22 -8.05
CA GLY A 189 8.78 8.27 -8.11
C GLY A 189 8.19 9.66 -8.34
N ALA A 190 7.22 9.78 -9.25
CA ALA A 190 6.47 11.02 -9.48
C ALA A 190 5.72 11.44 -8.21
N THR A 191 5.06 10.51 -7.52
CA THR A 191 4.40 10.78 -6.24
C THR A 191 5.38 11.36 -5.23
N ALA A 192 6.55 10.75 -5.06
CA ALA A 192 7.56 11.25 -4.12
C ALA A 192 8.06 12.65 -4.48
N LEU A 193 8.39 12.88 -5.75
CA LEU A 193 8.96 14.15 -6.23
C LEU A 193 7.96 15.29 -6.20
N THR A 194 6.73 15.08 -6.69
CA THR A 194 5.71 16.12 -6.79
C THR A 194 5.11 16.48 -5.44
N THR A 195 5.07 15.54 -4.49
CA THR A 195 4.59 15.79 -3.13
C THR A 195 5.70 16.14 -2.15
N VAL A 196 6.97 15.99 -2.56
CA VAL A 196 8.18 16.20 -1.72
C VAL A 196 8.10 15.37 -0.45
N ARG A 197 7.75 14.08 -0.59
CA ARG A 197 7.61 13.12 0.51
C ARG A 197 8.20 11.77 0.12
N PRO A 198 8.82 11.04 1.05
CA PRO A 198 9.22 9.65 0.78
C PRO A 198 8.03 8.80 0.32
N ALA A 199 8.28 7.86 -0.58
CA ALA A 199 7.28 6.89 -1.02
C ALA A 199 7.86 5.47 -0.96
N LEU A 200 7.08 4.56 -0.39
CA LEU A 200 7.42 3.15 -0.20
C LEU A 200 6.44 2.30 -0.99
N PHE A 201 6.93 1.54 -1.93
CA PHE A 201 6.15 0.65 -2.78
C PHE A 201 6.37 -0.80 -2.35
N VAL A 202 5.31 -1.50 -2.03
CA VAL A 202 5.35 -2.92 -1.67
C VAL A 202 4.42 -3.69 -2.57
N ASN A 203 5.01 -4.50 -3.44
CA ASN A 203 4.28 -5.36 -4.36
C ASN A 203 4.39 -6.83 -3.91
N ARG A 204 3.41 -7.62 -4.29
CA ARG A 204 3.51 -9.07 -4.18
C ARG A 204 4.36 -9.64 -5.31
N CYS A 205 4.85 -10.86 -5.14
CA CYS A 205 5.61 -11.58 -6.15
C CYS A 205 5.05 -12.98 -6.38
N GLY A 206 5.54 -13.65 -7.42
CA GLY A 206 5.21 -15.04 -7.70
C GLY A 206 3.93 -15.23 -8.50
N TRP A 207 3.56 -16.50 -8.68
CA TRP A 207 2.42 -16.92 -9.48
C TRP A 207 1.16 -17.13 -8.64
N GLU A 208 0.01 -16.69 -9.15
CA GLU A 208 -1.28 -16.92 -8.55
C GLU A 208 -2.32 -17.15 -9.66
N GLU A 209 -2.94 -18.33 -9.70
CA GLU A 209 -3.97 -18.69 -10.69
C GLU A 209 -3.57 -18.40 -12.16
N GLY A 210 -2.30 -18.63 -12.49
CA GLY A 210 -1.78 -18.38 -13.84
C GLY A 210 -1.38 -16.94 -14.14
N VAL A 211 -1.50 -16.04 -13.18
CA VAL A 211 -1.03 -14.65 -13.27
C VAL A 211 0.29 -14.50 -12.53
N LEU A 212 1.24 -13.85 -13.19
CA LEU A 212 2.52 -13.50 -12.58
C LEU A 212 2.43 -12.11 -11.92
N PHE A 213 2.82 -12.04 -10.65
CA PHE A 213 3.01 -10.78 -9.92
C PHE A 213 4.49 -10.43 -9.85
N GLY A 214 4.83 -9.23 -10.28
CA GLY A 214 6.19 -8.88 -10.67
C GLY A 214 7.11 -8.37 -9.56
N GLY A 215 6.71 -8.41 -8.28
CA GLY A 215 7.59 -7.95 -7.21
C GLY A 215 8.11 -6.54 -7.42
N GLY A 216 9.44 -6.35 -7.30
CA GLY A 216 10.09 -5.07 -7.54
C GLY A 216 9.81 -4.01 -6.48
N SER A 217 9.48 -4.43 -5.25
CA SER A 217 9.27 -3.52 -4.12
C SER A 217 10.48 -2.61 -3.91
N TRP A 218 10.25 -1.34 -3.61
CA TRP A 218 11.33 -0.36 -3.42
C TRP A 218 10.88 0.84 -2.60
N GLY A 219 11.85 1.62 -2.14
CA GLY A 219 11.62 2.87 -1.44
C GLY A 219 12.42 4.02 -2.05
N VAL A 220 11.82 5.21 -2.05
CA VAL A 220 12.40 6.44 -2.59
C VAL A 220 12.21 7.59 -1.60
N ASP A 221 13.22 8.45 -1.47
CA ASP A 221 13.13 9.65 -0.62
C ASP A 221 12.38 10.80 -1.31
N ALA A 222 12.18 11.89 -0.57
CA ALA A 222 11.51 13.10 -1.06
C ALA A 222 12.23 13.80 -2.23
N ARG A 223 13.45 13.38 -2.58
CA ARG A 223 14.26 13.91 -3.67
C ARG A 223 14.47 12.92 -4.81
N GLY A 224 13.75 11.79 -4.79
CA GLY A 224 13.84 10.75 -5.81
C GLY A 224 15.02 9.79 -5.67
N ARG A 225 15.78 9.83 -4.56
CA ARG A 225 16.89 8.90 -4.34
C ARG A 225 16.36 7.59 -3.77
N THR A 226 16.88 6.47 -4.26
CA THR A 226 16.52 5.15 -3.75
C THR A 226 16.94 5.00 -2.29
N LEU A 227 16.00 4.61 -1.43
CA LEU A 227 16.22 4.25 -0.04
C LEU A 227 16.45 2.75 0.14
N ALA A 228 15.75 1.92 -0.64
CA ALA A 228 15.87 0.46 -0.62
C ALA A 228 15.36 -0.13 -1.93
N GLY A 229 15.89 -1.27 -2.32
CA GLY A 229 15.46 -2.03 -3.51
C GLY A 229 16.04 -1.51 -4.84
N PRO A 230 15.47 -1.93 -5.97
CA PRO A 230 14.29 -2.80 -6.06
C PRO A 230 14.55 -4.22 -5.55
N ALA A 231 13.52 -4.85 -4.99
CA ALA A 231 13.55 -6.27 -4.68
C ALA A 231 13.60 -7.11 -5.97
N PRO A 232 14.09 -8.36 -5.93
CA PRO A 232 14.00 -9.28 -7.05
C PRO A 232 12.56 -9.45 -7.52
N ALA A 233 12.34 -9.59 -8.83
CA ALA A 233 11.01 -9.58 -9.40
C ALA A 233 10.14 -10.78 -8.95
N LEU A 234 10.72 -11.98 -8.83
CA LEU A 234 9.97 -13.23 -8.64
C LEU A 234 10.17 -13.87 -7.26
N GLU A 235 10.98 -13.26 -6.41
CA GLU A 235 11.37 -13.83 -5.13
C GLU A 235 10.80 -13.03 -3.96
N GLU A 236 10.51 -13.71 -2.86
CA GLU A 236 10.21 -13.05 -1.61
C GLU A 236 11.43 -12.30 -1.08
N ALA A 237 11.21 -11.13 -0.56
CA ALA A 237 12.28 -10.28 -0.03
C ALA A 237 11.79 -9.39 1.10
N LEU A 238 12.68 -9.12 2.05
CA LEU A 238 12.49 -8.10 3.06
C LEU A 238 13.51 -6.99 2.83
N LEU A 239 13.06 -5.83 2.39
CA LEU A 239 13.90 -4.66 2.22
C LEU A 239 13.82 -3.78 3.47
N ILE A 240 14.95 -3.23 3.88
CA ILE A 240 14.99 -2.24 4.96
C ILE A 240 15.23 -0.86 4.38
N ALA A 241 14.25 0.02 4.53
CA ALA A 241 14.30 1.43 4.15
C ALA A 241 14.48 2.30 5.39
N GLU A 242 15.54 3.05 5.45
CA GLU A 242 15.78 4.04 6.49
C GLU A 242 15.27 5.41 6.03
N LEU A 243 14.25 5.93 6.75
CA LEU A 243 13.66 7.22 6.46
C LEU A 243 14.20 8.27 7.44
N ASP A 244 14.83 9.29 6.90
CA ASP A 244 15.19 10.50 7.63
C ASP A 244 14.03 11.51 7.58
N TRP A 245 13.22 11.51 8.64
CA TRP A 245 12.06 12.39 8.76
C TRP A 245 12.44 13.88 8.79
N GLN A 246 13.59 14.22 9.36
CA GLN A 246 14.07 15.60 9.42
C GLN A 246 14.49 16.08 8.03
N ALA A 247 15.24 15.25 7.29
CA ALA A 247 15.61 15.55 5.91
C ALA A 247 14.40 15.68 5.00
N ALA A 248 13.37 14.83 5.18
CA ALA A 248 12.12 14.92 4.43
C ALA A 248 11.34 16.20 4.75
N ALA A 249 11.25 16.58 6.03
CA ALA A 249 10.62 17.83 6.45
C ALA A 249 11.38 19.05 5.91
N HIS A 250 12.70 19.04 5.97
CA HIS A 250 13.54 20.09 5.40
C HIS A 250 13.39 20.22 3.88
N ALA A 251 13.30 19.11 3.17
CA ALA A 251 13.05 19.11 1.72
C ALA A 251 11.72 19.81 1.37
N ARG A 252 10.64 19.57 2.13
CA ARG A 252 9.35 20.26 1.96
C ARG A 252 9.46 21.77 2.18
N THR A 253 10.27 22.20 3.17
CA THR A 253 10.50 23.63 3.41
C THR A 253 11.22 24.31 2.24
N LEU A 254 12.18 23.59 1.63
CA LEU A 254 12.95 24.13 0.49
C LEU A 254 12.19 24.08 -0.84
N THR A 255 11.25 23.15 -0.97
CA THR A 255 10.53 22.89 -2.22
C THR A 255 9.04 22.70 -1.91
N PRO A 256 8.29 23.76 -1.57
CA PRO A 256 6.90 23.67 -1.09
C PRO A 256 5.90 23.51 -2.25
N ILE A 257 6.09 22.51 -3.14
CA ILE A 257 5.22 22.24 -4.29
C ILE A 257 3.77 22.00 -3.87
N PRO A 258 3.46 21.11 -2.90
CA PRO A 258 2.07 20.85 -2.54
C PRO A 258 1.36 22.04 -1.89
N GLU A 259 2.11 22.90 -1.23
CA GLU A 259 1.61 24.12 -0.59
C GLU A 259 1.29 25.20 -1.63
N ALA A 260 1.97 25.18 -2.78
CA ALA A 260 1.75 26.07 -3.91
C ALA A 260 0.65 25.59 -4.88
N GLU A 261 0.06 24.40 -4.64
CA GLU A 261 -0.99 23.85 -5.49
C GLU A 261 -2.24 24.76 -5.49
N ARG A 262 -2.71 25.09 -6.68
CA ARG A 262 -3.82 26.02 -6.90
C ARG A 262 -5.15 25.25 -7.00
N PHE A 263 -5.68 24.81 -5.85
CA PHE A 263 -6.93 24.05 -5.79
C PHE A 263 -8.16 24.81 -6.32
N GLU A 264 -8.11 26.14 -6.36
CA GLU A 264 -9.16 26.95 -6.99
C GLU A 264 -9.31 26.61 -8.48
N LEU A 265 -8.21 26.30 -9.18
CA LEU A 265 -8.27 25.88 -10.60
C LEU A 265 -9.00 24.54 -10.77
N TRP A 266 -8.81 23.61 -9.81
CA TRP A 266 -9.53 22.32 -9.81
C TRP A 266 -11.02 22.53 -9.58
N ARG A 267 -11.37 23.30 -8.55
CA ARG A 267 -12.77 23.64 -8.26
C ARG A 267 -13.47 24.28 -9.46
N ASP A 268 -12.82 25.27 -10.09
CA ASP A 268 -13.38 26.01 -11.21
C ASP A 268 -13.54 25.10 -12.45
N ALA A 269 -12.55 24.21 -12.71
CA ALA A 269 -12.62 23.24 -13.80
C ALA A 269 -13.69 22.16 -13.60
N LEU A 270 -13.97 21.78 -12.34
CA LEU A 270 -15.02 20.80 -12.00
C LEU A 270 -16.43 21.39 -11.96
N GLY A 271 -16.59 22.64 -12.37
CA GLY A 271 -17.89 23.33 -12.37
C GLY A 271 -18.32 23.73 -10.98
N GLY A 272 -17.57 24.62 -10.35
CA GLY A 272 -17.91 25.20 -9.03
C GLY A 272 -19.20 26.02 -9.07
N GLY A 273 -20.30 25.35 -9.28
CA GLY A 273 -21.64 25.83 -9.06
C GLY A 273 -22.15 25.20 -7.79
N ASP A 274 -22.67 26.04 -6.92
CA ASP A 274 -23.28 25.78 -5.63
C ASP A 274 -23.88 24.37 -5.47
N ALA A 275 -23.31 23.56 -4.55
CA ALA A 275 -23.95 22.41 -3.97
C ALA A 275 -24.24 22.69 -2.51
#